data_74305391cb99b0162165e7b42a297db2
#
_entry.id   74305391cb99b0162165e7b42a297db2
#
_cell.length_a   1.000
_cell.length_b   1.000
_cell.length_c   1.000
_cell.angle_alpha   90.00
_cell.angle_beta   90.00
_cell.angle_gamma   90.00
#
_symmetry.space_group_name_H-M   'P 1'
#
loop_
_entity.id
_entity.type
_entity.pdbx_description
1 polymer ?
#
loop_
_entity_poly.entity_id
_entity_poly.type
_entity_poly.pdbx_seq_one_letter_code
_entity_poly.pdbx_strand_id
1 'polypeptide(L)'
;KQRQIFDFLRKKKIIYPIFKNFFPGIGADYHYFGSIQMNKNEKLSVNENCQLKNNKSIYITDGSVFNFKKNLYPYAVVMANAKRIAKKLS
;
A
#
# COMPACT_ATOMS: atom_id res chain seq x y z
N LYS A 1 9.85 -24.43 2.79
CA LYS A 1 10.70 -23.21 2.62
C LYS A 1 10.66 -22.28 3.84
N GLN A 2 9.48 -21.93 4.40
CA GLN A 2 9.38 -21.04 5.58
C GLN A 2 10.12 -21.61 6.80
N ARG A 3 9.97 -22.91 7.10
CA ARG A 3 10.62 -23.56 8.23
C ARG A 3 12.15 -23.41 8.20
N GLN A 4 12.76 -23.58 7.03
CA GLN A 4 14.20 -23.42 6.84
C GLN A 4 14.69 -21.98 7.11
N ILE A 5 13.91 -20.99 6.70
CA ILE A 5 14.21 -19.57 6.95
C ILE A 5 14.15 -19.28 8.45
N PHE A 6 13.13 -19.77 9.15
CA PHE A 6 13.01 -19.58 10.60
C PHE A 6 14.12 -20.28 11.38
N ASP A 7 14.49 -21.48 10.98
CA ASP A 7 15.61 -22.21 11.62
C ASP A 7 16.94 -21.49 11.41
N PHE A 8 17.18 -20.93 10.23
CA PHE A 8 18.33 -20.09 9.96
C PHE A 8 18.36 -18.83 10.85
N LEU A 9 17.23 -18.12 10.93
CA LEU A 9 17.10 -16.89 11.72
C LEU A 9 17.26 -17.16 13.23
N ARG A 10 16.76 -18.30 13.73
CA ARG A 10 16.98 -18.76 15.12
C ARG A 10 18.44 -19.04 15.38
N LYS A 11 19.12 -19.80 14.51
CA LYS A 11 20.56 -20.09 14.65
C LYS A 11 21.39 -18.81 14.69
N LYS A 12 21.00 -17.80 13.96
CA LYS A 12 21.66 -16.48 13.96
C LYS A 12 21.21 -15.56 15.11
N LYS A 13 20.34 -16.03 16.01
CA LYS A 13 19.79 -15.25 17.13
C LYS A 13 19.10 -13.94 16.71
N ILE A 14 18.57 -13.90 15.50
CA ILE A 14 17.85 -12.73 14.94
C ILE A 14 16.40 -12.73 15.41
N ILE A 15 15.82 -13.90 15.65
CA ILE A 15 14.46 -14.06 16.16
C ILE A 15 14.43 -14.82 17.46
N TYR A 16 13.38 -14.62 18.27
CA TYR A 16 13.18 -15.34 19.52
C TYR A 16 13.03 -16.85 19.28
N PRO A 17 13.47 -17.68 20.24
CA PRO A 17 13.34 -19.15 20.15
C PRO A 17 11.90 -19.62 20.00
N ILE A 18 10.95 -18.90 20.60
CA ILE A 18 9.52 -19.18 20.51
C ILE A 18 8.91 -18.17 19.55
N PHE A 19 8.59 -18.62 18.35
CA PHE A 19 7.95 -17.82 17.32
C PHE A 19 6.68 -18.50 16.83
N LYS A 20 5.55 -17.82 16.96
CA LYS A 20 4.28 -18.27 16.37
C LYS A 20 4.02 -17.47 15.11
N ASN A 21 3.88 -18.17 13.99
CA ASN A 21 3.34 -17.56 12.78
C ASN A 21 1.85 -17.29 12.98
N PHE A 22 1.46 -16.07 12.80
CA PHE A 22 0.06 -15.67 12.75
C PHE A 22 -0.32 -15.40 11.28
N PHE A 23 -1.28 -16.16 10.78
CA PHE A 23 -1.89 -15.91 9.48
C PHE A 23 -3.26 -15.29 9.72
N PRO A 24 -3.41 -13.98 9.57
CA PRO A 24 -4.71 -13.35 9.69
C PRO A 24 -5.64 -13.90 8.60
N GLY A 25 -6.91 -14.09 8.95
CA GLY A 25 -7.95 -14.52 8.00
C GLY A 25 -8.29 -13.45 6.96
N ILE A 26 -9.14 -13.82 6.02
CA ILE A 26 -9.66 -12.89 5.01
C ILE A 26 -10.30 -11.68 5.71
N GLY A 27 -9.96 -10.47 5.28
CA GLY A 27 -10.47 -9.22 5.86
C GLY A 27 -9.68 -8.69 7.06
N ALA A 28 -8.61 -9.36 7.48
CA ALA A 28 -7.71 -8.87 8.54
C ALA A 28 -6.61 -7.94 8.01
N ASP A 29 -6.79 -7.39 6.83
CA ASP A 29 -5.86 -6.43 6.24
C ASP A 29 -6.12 -5.03 6.78
N TYR A 30 -5.07 -4.37 7.25
CA TYR A 30 -5.14 -3.00 7.77
C TYR A 30 -4.91 -1.94 6.69
N HIS A 31 -4.61 -2.37 5.47
CA HIS A 31 -4.27 -1.49 4.37
C HIS A 31 -5.20 -1.72 3.19
N TYR A 32 -6.09 -0.75 2.97
CA TYR A 32 -7.02 -0.77 1.84
C TYR A 32 -6.47 0.02 0.67
N PHE A 33 -6.47 -0.60 -0.52
CA PHE A 33 -5.97 -0.01 -1.76
C PHE A 33 -7.03 -0.08 -2.86
N GLY A 34 -6.94 0.85 -3.80
CA GLY A 34 -7.65 0.76 -5.06
C GLY A 34 -9.14 1.09 -5.04
N SER A 35 -9.64 1.74 -4.00
CA SER A 35 -11.06 2.17 -3.94
C SER A 35 -11.37 3.37 -4.86
N ILE A 36 -10.36 4.23 -5.15
CA ILE A 36 -10.50 5.41 -5.99
C ILE A 36 -9.35 5.44 -7.01
N GLN A 37 -9.35 4.47 -7.91
CA GLN A 37 -8.20 4.19 -8.75
C GLN A 37 -7.84 5.32 -9.71
N MET A 38 -6.54 5.49 -9.92
CA MET A 38 -5.99 6.46 -10.86
C MET A 38 -6.33 6.06 -12.31
N ASN A 39 -6.75 7.03 -13.11
CA ASN A 39 -7.04 6.90 -14.54
C ASN A 39 -8.09 5.82 -14.91
N LYS A 40 -8.88 5.32 -13.97
CA LYS A 40 -10.03 4.49 -14.31
C LYS A 40 -11.19 5.31 -14.89
N ASN A 41 -11.95 4.69 -15.76
CA ASN A 41 -13.13 5.31 -16.35
C ASN A 41 -14.38 5.14 -15.47
N GLU A 42 -14.24 5.50 -14.20
CA GLU A 42 -15.30 5.40 -13.19
C GLU A 42 -15.65 6.80 -12.68
N LYS A 43 -16.89 6.99 -12.23
CA LYS A 43 -17.35 8.26 -11.65
C LYS A 43 -16.48 8.72 -10.48
N LEU A 44 -16.06 7.77 -9.64
CA LEU A 44 -15.17 8.01 -8.50
C LEU A 44 -13.76 7.52 -8.85
N SER A 45 -12.99 8.36 -9.52
CA SER A 45 -11.60 8.10 -9.87
C SER A 45 -10.81 9.40 -9.88
N VAL A 46 -9.48 9.30 -9.79
CA VAL A 46 -8.57 10.43 -9.90
C VAL A 46 -7.80 10.39 -11.21
N ASN A 47 -7.33 11.54 -11.66
CA ASN A 47 -6.39 11.65 -12.77
C ASN A 47 -4.95 11.34 -12.31
N GLU A 48 -3.98 11.40 -13.21
CA GLU A 48 -2.55 11.19 -12.93
C GLU A 48 -1.96 12.16 -11.90
N ASN A 49 -2.62 13.29 -11.67
CA ASN A 49 -2.28 14.27 -10.64
C ASN A 49 -3.01 14.04 -9.31
N CYS A 50 -3.61 12.86 -9.13
CA CYS A 50 -4.40 12.52 -7.94
C CYS A 50 -5.59 13.45 -7.68
N GLN A 51 -6.01 14.24 -8.67
CA GLN A 51 -7.12 15.15 -8.59
C GLN A 51 -8.42 14.41 -8.93
N LEU A 52 -9.44 14.56 -8.11
CA LEU A 52 -10.73 13.92 -8.33
C LEU A 52 -11.39 14.41 -9.62
N LYS A 53 -11.84 13.49 -10.47
CA LYS A 53 -12.40 13.86 -11.78
C LYS A 53 -13.64 14.75 -11.68
N ASN A 54 -14.50 14.50 -10.71
CA ASN A 54 -15.76 15.23 -10.52
C ASN A 54 -15.60 16.50 -9.67
N ASN A 55 -14.48 16.69 -9.00
CA ASN A 55 -14.20 17.88 -8.21
C ASN A 55 -12.70 18.19 -8.22
N LYS A 56 -12.33 19.17 -9.03
CA LYS A 56 -10.94 19.56 -9.25
C LYS A 56 -10.25 20.20 -8.04
N SER A 57 -10.99 20.54 -7.00
CA SER A 57 -10.43 21.09 -5.75
C SER A 57 -10.00 20.01 -4.77
N ILE A 58 -10.29 18.73 -5.04
CA ILE A 58 -9.99 17.61 -4.15
C ILE A 58 -8.87 16.76 -4.74
N TYR A 59 -7.85 16.51 -3.92
CA TYR A 59 -6.72 15.63 -4.22
C TYR A 59 -6.69 14.46 -3.24
N ILE A 60 -6.51 13.25 -3.77
CA ILE A 60 -6.43 12.01 -2.98
C ILE A 60 -5.08 11.37 -3.25
N THR A 61 -4.22 11.27 -2.21
CA THR A 61 -2.82 10.88 -2.38
C THR A 61 -2.43 9.64 -1.59
N ASP A 62 -3.39 9.00 -0.92
CA ASP A 62 -3.19 7.79 -0.12
C ASP A 62 -3.19 6.50 -0.98
N GLY A 63 -3.23 5.36 -0.32
CA GLY A 63 -3.23 4.04 -0.97
C GLY A 63 -4.44 3.76 -1.86
N SER A 64 -5.56 4.48 -1.67
CA SER A 64 -6.80 4.25 -2.43
C SER A 64 -6.66 4.49 -3.94
N VAL A 65 -5.70 5.32 -4.35
CA VAL A 65 -5.48 5.66 -5.78
C VAL A 65 -4.69 4.60 -6.54
N PHE A 66 -4.04 3.66 -5.84
CA PHE A 66 -3.21 2.62 -6.44
C PHE A 66 -3.93 1.28 -6.54
N ASN A 67 -3.70 0.57 -7.62
CA ASN A 67 -4.11 -0.82 -7.78
C ASN A 67 -2.89 -1.73 -7.68
N PHE A 68 -2.53 -2.14 -6.47
CA PHE A 68 -1.45 -3.09 -6.25
C PHE A 68 -1.95 -4.52 -6.49
N LYS A 69 -1.53 -5.13 -7.58
CA LYS A 69 -1.93 -6.50 -7.97
C LYS A 69 -1.21 -7.61 -7.22
N LYS A 70 -0.17 -7.32 -6.42
CA LYS A 70 0.64 -8.30 -5.64
C LYS A 70 1.29 -7.63 -4.44
N ASN A 71 1.74 -8.46 -3.50
CA ASN A 71 2.42 -8.15 -2.23
C ASN A 71 3.61 -7.18 -2.36
N LEU A 72 3.33 -5.94 -2.65
CA LEU A 72 4.29 -4.85 -2.63
C LEU A 72 4.12 -4.11 -1.30
N TYR A 73 5.22 -3.71 -0.70
CA TYR A 73 5.19 -2.79 0.43
C TYR A 73 4.79 -1.40 -0.09
N PRO A 74 3.56 -0.95 0.15
CA PRO A 74 2.99 0.21 -0.55
C PRO A 74 3.48 1.54 -0.01
N TYR A 75 4.03 1.58 1.20
CA TYR A 75 4.33 2.81 1.91
C TYR A 75 5.26 3.74 1.15
N ALA A 76 6.37 3.23 0.62
CA ALA A 76 7.33 4.05 -0.10
C ALA A 76 6.70 4.71 -1.33
N VAL A 77 5.85 3.98 -2.06
CA VAL A 77 5.15 4.48 -3.25
C VAL A 77 4.10 5.52 -2.86
N VAL A 78 3.31 5.26 -1.83
CA VAL A 78 2.30 6.20 -1.32
C VAL A 78 2.95 7.50 -0.85
N MET A 79 4.02 7.41 -0.07
CA MET A 79 4.76 8.58 0.41
C MET A 79 5.41 9.37 -0.73
N ALA A 80 6.03 8.69 -1.69
CA ALA A 80 6.62 9.32 -2.86
C ALA A 80 5.58 10.06 -3.69
N ASN A 81 4.41 9.44 -3.90
CA ASN A 81 3.30 10.07 -4.61
C ASN A 81 2.76 11.29 -3.86
N ALA A 82 2.54 11.20 -2.56
CA ALA A 82 2.08 12.34 -1.75
C ALA A 82 3.08 13.51 -1.84
N LYS A 83 4.38 13.23 -1.74
CA LYS A 83 5.43 14.24 -1.92
C LYS A 83 5.42 14.86 -3.31
N ARG A 84 5.22 14.04 -4.37
CA ARG A 84 5.12 14.51 -5.76
C ARG A 84 3.96 15.51 -5.92
N ILE A 85 2.80 15.18 -5.38
CA ILE A 85 1.62 16.05 -5.48
C ILE A 85 1.80 17.32 -4.65
N ALA A 86 2.32 17.21 -3.42
CA ALA A 86 2.58 18.38 -2.58
C ALA A 86 3.52 19.38 -3.27
N LYS A 87 4.60 18.90 -3.90
CA LYS A 87 5.51 19.75 -4.69
C LYS A 87 4.83 20.45 -5.88
N LYS A 88 3.84 19.80 -6.48
CA LYS A 88 3.10 20.38 -7.62
C LYS A 88 2.11 21.46 -7.19
N LEU A 89 1.60 21.37 -5.97
CA LEU A 89 0.60 22.30 -5.42
C LEU A 89 1.26 23.49 -4.70
N SER A 90 2.50 23.37 -4.32
CA SER A 90 3.29 24.47 -3.75
C SER A 90 3.97 25.29 -4.84
#